data_bffc50cc8579683932b44571b79fd1bc
#
_entry.id   bffc50cc8579683932b44571b79fd1bc
#
_cell.length_a   1.000
_cell.length_b   1.000
_cell.length_c   1.000
_cell.angle_alpha   90.00
_cell.angle_beta   90.00
_cell.angle_gamma   90.00
#
_symmetry.space_group_name_H-M   'P 1'
#
loop_
_entity.id
_entity.type
_entity.pdbx_description
1 polymer ?
#
loop_
_entity_poly.entity_id
_entity_poly.type
_entity_poly.pdbx_seq_one_letter_code
_entity_poly.pdbx_strand_id
1 'polypeptide(L)' 'MSNISEFERTKPKETHKAFEDARKKYESILRETTVMDDVDAARVEMASIFLKDLKEIYKKFLSGLK' A
#
# COMPACT_ATOMS: atom_id res chain seq x y z
N MET A 1 -13.94 18.11 -21.70
CA MET A 1 -12.66 18.69 -21.25
C MET A 1 -12.57 18.69 -19.76
N SER A 2 -13.60 19.20 -19.10
CA SER A 2 -13.62 19.19 -17.63
C SER A 2 -13.51 17.81 -17.03
N ASN A 3 -13.97 16.78 -17.76
CA ASN A 3 -13.91 15.41 -17.26
C ASN A 3 -12.48 14.93 -17.03
N ILE A 4 -11.56 15.33 -17.89
CA ILE A 4 -10.16 14.95 -17.76
C ILE A 4 -9.55 15.60 -16.52
N SER A 5 -9.85 16.87 -16.31
CA SER A 5 -9.36 17.59 -15.15
C SER A 5 -9.91 17.02 -13.85
N GLU A 6 -11.19 16.65 -13.86
CA GLU A 6 -11.81 16.04 -12.68
C GLU A 6 -11.20 14.68 -12.38
N PHE A 7 -10.96 13.88 -13.42
CA PHE A 7 -10.33 12.59 -13.25
C PHE A 7 -8.94 12.72 -12.64
N GLU A 8 -8.14 13.65 -13.15
CA GLU A 8 -6.80 13.88 -12.63
C GLU A 8 -6.84 14.40 -11.19
N ARG A 9 -7.87 15.16 -10.86
CA ARG A 9 -8.02 15.72 -9.53
C ARG A 9 -8.40 14.67 -8.50
N THR A 10 -9.24 13.72 -8.88
CA THR A 10 -9.69 12.66 -7.97
C THR A 10 -8.71 11.49 -7.89
N LYS A 11 -7.97 11.26 -8.96
CA LYS A 11 -7.03 10.14 -9.04
C LYS A 11 -6.02 10.11 -7.89
N PRO A 12 -5.38 11.23 -7.51
CA PRO A 12 -4.46 11.21 -6.38
C PRO A 12 -5.13 10.81 -5.07
N LYS A 13 -6.37 11.23 -4.85
CA LYS A 13 -7.10 10.86 -3.63
C LYS A 13 -7.40 9.38 -3.60
N GLU A 14 -7.87 8.84 -4.72
CA GLU A 14 -8.16 7.42 -4.82
C GLU A 14 -6.89 6.58 -4.65
N THR A 15 -5.79 7.04 -5.24
CA THR A 15 -4.51 6.35 -5.11
C THR A 15 -4.03 6.37 -3.68
N HIS A 16 -4.16 7.50 -3.00
CA HIS A 16 -3.79 7.63 -1.59
C HIS A 16 -4.60 6.66 -0.73
N LYS A 17 -5.90 6.59 -0.97
CA LYS A 17 -6.76 5.67 -0.24
C LYS A 17 -6.37 4.23 -0.48
N ALA A 18 -6.06 3.89 -1.73
CA ALA A 18 -5.65 2.54 -2.09
C ALA A 18 -4.35 2.15 -1.37
N PHE A 19 -3.39 3.07 -1.29
CA PHE A 19 -2.15 2.83 -0.56
C PHE A 19 -2.40 2.65 0.93
N GLU A 20 -3.27 3.47 1.51
CA GLU A 20 -3.59 3.35 2.92
C GLU A 20 -4.30 2.04 3.22
N ASP A 21 -5.25 1.65 2.38
CA ASP A 21 -5.96 0.39 2.56
C ASP A 21 -5.01 -0.81 2.46
N ALA A 22 -4.10 -0.77 1.49
CA ALA A 22 -3.11 -1.83 1.33
C ALA A 22 -2.16 -1.87 2.53
N ARG A 23 -1.72 -0.71 3.00
CA ARG A 23 -0.85 -0.63 4.16
C ARG A 23 -1.51 -1.23 5.40
N LYS A 24 -2.76 -0.87 5.63
CA LYS A 24 -3.52 -1.40 6.77
C LYS A 24 -3.66 -2.91 6.68
N LYS A 25 -3.92 -3.41 5.48
CA LYS A 25 -4.06 -4.84 5.26
C LYS A 25 -2.77 -5.59 5.61
N TYR A 26 -1.64 -5.11 5.12
CA TYR A 26 -0.36 -5.77 5.38
C TYR A 26 0.04 -5.63 6.85
N GLU A 27 -0.19 -4.47 7.45
CA GLU A 27 0.08 -4.29 8.87
C GLU A 27 -0.78 -5.21 9.73
N SER A 28 -2.03 -5.41 9.33
CA SER A 28 -2.93 -6.33 10.02
C SER A 28 -2.40 -7.76 9.95
N ILE A 29 -1.91 -8.18 8.77
CA ILE A 29 -1.32 -9.51 8.62
C ILE A 29 -0.13 -9.68 9.57
N LEU A 30 0.74 -8.68 9.64
CA LEU A 30 1.90 -8.74 10.52
C LEU A 30 1.52 -8.80 12.00
N ARG A 31 0.46 -8.09 12.35
CA ARG A 31 0.02 -8.01 13.74
C ARG A 31 -0.72 -9.27 14.18
N GLU A 32 -1.55 -9.82 13.31
CA GLU A 32 -2.45 -10.91 13.66
C GLU A 32 -1.88 -12.29 13.40
N THR A 33 -0.86 -12.39 12.55
CA THR A 33 -0.28 -13.70 12.24
C THR A 33 0.67 -14.11 13.36
N THR A 34 0.35 -15.23 14.00
CA THR A 34 1.26 -15.87 14.96
C THR A 34 2.06 -16.89 14.19
N VAL A 35 3.40 -16.77 14.25
CA VAL A 35 4.27 -17.68 13.52
C VAL A 35 4.33 -19.02 14.23
N MET A 36 3.70 -20.03 13.63
CA MET A 36 3.64 -21.38 14.16
C MET A 36 4.44 -22.36 13.30
N ASP A 37 4.60 -22.03 12.01
CA ASP A 37 5.30 -22.90 11.08
C ASP A 37 5.94 -22.07 9.96
N ASP A 38 6.56 -22.76 9.00
CA ASP A 38 7.26 -22.09 7.89
C ASP A 38 6.31 -21.32 6.99
N VAL A 39 5.08 -21.77 6.86
CA VAL A 39 4.09 -21.06 6.03
C VAL A 39 3.76 -19.71 6.64
N ASP A 40 3.53 -19.67 7.94
CA ASP A 40 3.25 -18.43 8.64
C ASP A 40 4.44 -17.48 8.59
N ALA A 41 5.66 -18.03 8.75
CA ALA A 41 6.87 -17.24 8.65
C ALA A 41 7.03 -16.63 7.27
N ALA A 42 6.74 -17.40 6.23
CA ALA A 42 6.79 -16.89 4.86
C ALA A 42 5.75 -15.80 4.63
N ARG A 43 4.57 -15.97 5.17
CA ARG A 43 3.50 -14.98 5.04
C ARG A 43 3.89 -13.65 5.68
N VAL A 44 4.46 -13.70 6.88
CA VAL A 44 4.90 -12.51 7.58
C VAL A 44 6.02 -11.83 6.83
N GLU A 45 6.99 -12.62 6.33
CA GLU A 45 8.09 -12.08 5.56
C GLU A 45 7.59 -11.40 4.29
N MET A 46 6.71 -12.04 3.55
CA MET A 46 6.15 -11.47 2.32
C MET A 46 5.37 -10.18 2.61
N ALA A 47 4.57 -10.16 3.65
CA ALA A 47 3.81 -8.97 4.03
C ALA A 47 4.76 -7.83 4.39
N SER A 48 5.85 -8.12 5.09
CA SER A 48 6.84 -7.12 5.45
C SER A 48 7.52 -6.53 4.22
N ILE A 49 7.89 -7.39 3.27
CA ILE A 49 8.51 -6.95 2.03
C ILE A 49 7.54 -6.09 1.21
N PHE A 50 6.30 -6.55 1.06
CA PHE A 50 5.28 -5.80 0.32
C PHE A 50 5.00 -4.46 0.96
N LEU A 51 4.95 -4.40 2.28
CA LEU A 51 4.71 -3.15 2.99
C LEU A 51 5.86 -2.17 2.76
N LYS A 52 7.09 -2.65 2.78
CA LYS A 52 8.26 -1.82 2.51
C LYS A 52 8.21 -1.29 1.09
N ASP A 53 7.94 -2.16 0.11
CA ASP A 53 7.84 -1.75 -1.29
C ASP A 53 6.69 -0.77 -1.49
N LEU A 54 5.58 -1.01 -0.86
CA LEU A 54 4.42 -0.13 -0.95
C LEU A 54 4.76 1.29 -0.46
N LYS A 55 5.46 1.39 0.65
CA LYS A 55 5.88 2.67 1.18
C LYS A 55 6.81 3.42 0.23
N GLU A 56 7.73 2.70 -0.41
CA GLU A 56 8.64 3.30 -1.37
C GLU A 56 7.89 3.78 -2.63
N ILE A 57 6.98 2.96 -3.12
CA ILE A 57 6.16 3.31 -4.28
C ILE A 57 5.32 4.55 -3.96
N TYR A 58 4.71 4.58 -2.81
CA TYR A 58 3.89 5.70 -2.39
C TYR A 58 4.73 6.97 -2.26
N LYS A 59 5.93 6.86 -1.72
CA LYS A 59 6.84 7.98 -1.60
C LYS A 59 7.20 8.55 -2.96
N LYS A 60 7.48 7.69 -3.94
CA LYS A 60 7.75 8.12 -5.31
C LYS A 60 6.53 8.77 -5.94
N PHE A 61 5.35 8.21 -5.67
CA PHE A 61 4.11 8.76 -6.17
C PHE A 61 3.91 10.19 -5.66
N LEU A 62 4.11 10.41 -4.36
CA LEU A 62 3.97 11.73 -3.77
C LEU A 62 4.99 12.72 -4.34
N SER A 63 6.22 12.27 -4.59
CA SER A 63 7.23 13.10 -5.21
C SER A 63 6.82 13.54 -6.62
N GLY A 64 6.11 12.68 -7.32
CA GLY A 64 5.66 12.98 -8.68
C GLY A 64 4.48 13.92 -8.76
N LEU A 65 3.85 14.21 -7.62
CA LEU A 65 2.66 15.07 -7.59
C LEU A 65 2.96 16.56 -7.63
N LYS A 66 4.19 16.95 -7.67
CA LYS A 66 4.55 18.39 -7.70
C LYS A 66 4.04 19.11 -8.96
#